data_bcbac6c8fb8c5cd91a3693f1564739f8
#
_entry.id   bcbac6c8fb8c5cd91a3693f1564739f8
#
_cell.length_a   1.000
_cell.length_b   1.000
_cell.length_c   1.000
_cell.angle_alpha   90.00
_cell.angle_beta   90.00
_cell.angle_gamma   90.00
#
_symmetry.space_group_name_H-M   'P 1'
#
loop_
_entity.id
_entity.type
_entity.pdbx_description
1 polymer ?
#
loop_
_entity_poly.entity_id
_entity_poly.type
_entity_poly.pdbx_seq_one_letter_code
_entity_poly.pdbx_strand_id
1 'polypeptide(L)'
;LGAEKLGILRRAHVLVVGLGGVGAYAAEMIARAGVGRMTVADADTVSLSNINRQLVALHSTVGRPKAEVLAERLRDISPGIGLTVGNKYIRDDETDRLLDSARFDYVVDAIDTLSPKLALIAGALGRNMPLVSSMGAGAKTDPVRLEIADISKTHHCPLAHMLRKRLHKLGIRSGFRAVFSSEPIREGAMIACDEPNKKSNVGTISYLPALFGIGCASVVVRGLLHELDPAPAMNPK
;
A
#
# COMPACT_ATOMS: atom_id res chain seq x y z
N LEU A 1 1.14 9.30 -22.39
CA LEU A 1 -0.24 9.47 -21.89
C LEU A 1 -1.00 10.59 -22.64
N GLY A 2 -0.32 11.57 -23.19
CA GLY A 2 -0.93 12.78 -23.76
C GLY A 2 -1.33 13.81 -22.70
N ALA A 3 -1.62 15.05 -23.16
CA ALA A 3 -1.87 16.19 -22.28
C ALA A 3 -3.15 16.03 -21.43
N GLU A 4 -4.20 15.45 -21.99
CA GLU A 4 -5.48 15.25 -21.33
C GLU A 4 -5.33 14.32 -20.11
N LYS A 5 -4.75 13.13 -20.30
CA LYS A 5 -4.51 12.16 -19.23
C LYS A 5 -3.57 12.70 -18.15
N LEU A 6 -2.53 13.42 -18.55
CA LEU A 6 -1.66 14.12 -17.60
C LEU A 6 -2.44 15.18 -16.82
N GLY A 7 -3.39 15.88 -17.44
CA GLY A 7 -4.29 16.82 -16.76
C GLY A 7 -5.14 16.15 -15.68
N ILE A 8 -5.63 14.91 -15.92
CA ILE A 8 -6.38 14.13 -14.91
C ILE A 8 -5.48 13.81 -13.72
N LEU A 9 -4.29 13.25 -13.98
CA LEU A 9 -3.34 12.89 -12.91
C LEU A 9 -2.91 14.10 -12.08
N ARG A 10 -2.65 15.25 -12.71
CA ARG A 10 -2.26 16.49 -12.00
C ARG A 10 -3.33 17.00 -11.03
N ARG A 11 -4.60 16.73 -11.28
CA ARG A 11 -5.70 17.12 -10.37
C ARG A 11 -5.93 16.09 -9.26
N ALA A 12 -5.50 14.87 -9.43
CA ALA A 12 -5.77 13.78 -8.50
C ALA A 12 -5.04 13.94 -7.18
N HIS A 13 -5.66 13.44 -6.11
CA HIS A 13 -5.10 13.34 -4.77
C HIS A 13 -5.08 11.89 -4.30
N VAL A 14 -3.90 11.34 -4.08
CA VAL A 14 -3.70 9.94 -3.68
C VAL A 14 -3.24 9.86 -2.23
N LEU A 15 -3.87 9.01 -1.43
CA LEU A 15 -3.42 8.64 -0.08
C LEU A 15 -2.59 7.36 -0.15
N VAL A 16 -1.38 7.37 0.42
CA VAL A 16 -0.53 6.19 0.56
C VAL A 16 -0.22 5.95 2.02
N VAL A 17 -0.63 4.78 2.54
CA VAL A 17 -0.49 4.41 3.95
C VAL A 17 0.43 3.21 4.09
N GLY A 18 1.46 3.36 4.94
CA GLY A 18 2.56 2.41 5.08
C GLY A 18 3.65 2.66 4.03
N LEU A 19 4.82 3.14 4.48
CA LEU A 19 5.92 3.57 3.60
C LEU A 19 7.15 2.66 3.70
N GLY A 20 6.88 1.38 3.91
CA GLY A 20 7.90 0.33 3.91
C GLY A 20 8.35 -0.05 2.51
N GLY A 21 8.69 -1.34 2.33
CA GLY A 21 9.19 -1.89 1.06
C GLY A 21 8.21 -1.84 -0.11
N VAL A 22 6.92 -1.64 0.14
CA VAL A 22 5.87 -1.55 -0.88
C VAL A 22 5.45 -0.09 -1.10
N GLY A 23 5.00 0.58 -0.05
CA GLY A 23 4.33 1.88 -0.20
C GLY A 23 5.26 3.00 -0.64
N ALA A 24 6.54 2.98 -0.25
CA ALA A 24 7.50 3.96 -0.72
C ALA A 24 7.73 3.87 -2.24
N TYR A 25 7.84 2.66 -2.79
CA TYR A 25 7.91 2.45 -4.24
C TYR A 25 6.60 2.83 -4.94
N ALA A 26 5.45 2.50 -4.36
CA ALA A 26 4.16 2.92 -4.91
C ALA A 26 4.06 4.45 -4.99
N ALA A 27 4.37 5.15 -3.91
CA ALA A 27 4.33 6.61 -3.85
C ALA A 27 5.28 7.25 -4.87
N GLU A 28 6.51 6.74 -5.01
CA GLU A 28 7.44 7.24 -6.01
C GLU A 28 6.92 7.06 -7.43
N MET A 29 6.42 5.88 -7.78
CA MET A 29 5.90 5.62 -9.14
C MET A 29 4.66 6.48 -9.44
N ILE A 30 3.79 6.70 -8.47
CA ILE A 30 2.61 7.56 -8.60
C ILE A 30 3.03 9.02 -8.81
N ALA A 31 4.02 9.51 -8.06
CA ALA A 31 4.57 10.88 -8.25
C ALA A 31 5.22 11.05 -9.62
N ARG A 32 6.02 10.06 -10.07
CA ARG A 32 6.65 10.05 -11.40
C ARG A 32 5.63 9.99 -12.54
N ALA A 33 4.46 9.41 -12.30
CA ALA A 33 3.36 9.42 -13.27
C ALA A 33 2.67 10.78 -13.42
N GLY A 34 2.96 11.73 -12.52
CA GLY A 34 2.46 13.11 -12.60
C GLY A 34 1.21 13.38 -11.75
N VAL A 35 0.93 12.55 -10.73
CA VAL A 35 -0.13 12.85 -9.75
C VAL A 35 0.21 14.13 -9.00
N GLY A 36 -0.73 15.07 -8.96
CA GLY A 36 -0.45 16.43 -8.48
C GLY A 36 -0.55 16.59 -6.97
N ARG A 37 -1.28 15.73 -6.25
CA ARG A 37 -1.38 15.80 -4.79
C ARG A 37 -1.24 14.41 -4.17
N MET A 38 -0.51 14.32 -3.08
CA MET A 38 -0.33 13.08 -2.36
C MET A 38 -0.31 13.31 -0.84
N THR A 39 -0.98 12.44 -0.10
CA THR A 39 -0.81 12.32 1.35
C THR A 39 -0.07 11.01 1.60
N VAL A 40 1.04 11.07 2.32
CA VAL A 40 1.83 9.89 2.71
C VAL A 40 1.81 9.75 4.23
N ALA A 41 1.56 8.54 4.74
CA ALA A 41 1.42 8.30 6.18
C ALA A 41 2.15 7.04 6.62
N ASP A 42 3.07 7.20 7.59
CA ASP A 42 3.80 6.13 8.27
C ASP A 42 4.33 6.67 9.60
N ALA A 43 4.21 5.90 10.67
CA ALA A 43 4.68 6.29 12.01
C ALA A 43 6.10 5.81 12.32
N ASP A 44 6.67 4.95 11.48
CA ASP A 44 7.96 4.33 11.74
C ASP A 44 9.14 5.25 11.38
N THR A 45 10.26 4.96 12.02
CA THR A 45 11.59 5.45 11.61
C THR A 45 12.31 4.41 10.75
N VAL A 46 13.28 4.87 9.97
CA VAL A 46 14.17 4.00 9.20
C VAL A 46 15.08 3.22 10.15
N SER A 47 15.16 1.91 9.99
CA SER A 47 16.08 1.03 10.72
C SER A 47 17.07 0.33 9.79
N LEU A 48 18.20 -0.13 10.33
CA LEU A 48 19.22 -0.88 9.56
C LEU A 48 18.63 -2.11 8.88
N SER A 49 17.70 -2.81 9.55
CA SER A 49 17.03 -4.00 8.99
C SER A 49 16.11 -3.70 7.80
N ASN A 50 15.86 -2.43 7.49
CA ASN A 50 15.05 -2.02 6.35
C ASN A 50 15.86 -1.88 5.05
N ILE A 51 17.19 -1.72 5.15
CA ILE A 51 18.07 -1.39 4.02
C ILE A 51 17.99 -2.42 2.89
N ASN A 52 17.74 -3.68 3.24
CA ASN A 52 17.67 -4.73 2.24
C ASN A 52 16.50 -4.61 1.24
N ARG A 53 15.45 -3.78 1.55
CA ARG A 53 14.24 -3.76 0.72
C ARG A 53 13.46 -2.44 0.69
N GLN A 54 13.73 -1.49 1.58
CA GLN A 54 12.95 -0.25 1.66
C GLN A 54 13.67 0.90 0.95
N LEU A 55 12.98 1.56 0.03
CA LEU A 55 13.50 2.66 -0.80
C LEU A 55 14.11 3.80 0.01
N VAL A 56 13.50 4.14 1.15
CA VAL A 56 13.91 5.24 2.03
C VAL A 56 15.06 4.86 2.97
N ALA A 57 15.41 3.57 3.02
CA ALA A 57 16.38 3.06 3.99
C ALA A 57 17.80 3.03 3.40
N LEU A 58 18.58 4.00 3.81
CA LEU A 58 20.01 4.15 3.53
C LEU A 58 20.75 4.30 4.86
N HIS A 59 22.05 4.06 4.90
CA HIS A 59 22.86 4.32 6.11
C HIS A 59 22.71 5.77 6.59
N SER A 60 22.60 6.72 5.67
CA SER A 60 22.44 8.15 5.95
C SER A 60 21.05 8.54 6.46
N THR A 61 20.04 7.66 6.33
CA THR A 61 18.65 7.95 6.75
C THR A 61 18.20 7.18 7.98
N VAL A 62 19.03 6.25 8.50
CA VAL A 62 18.73 5.50 9.73
C VAL A 62 18.37 6.44 10.89
N GLY A 63 17.28 6.15 11.60
CA GLY A 63 16.74 6.95 12.69
C GLY A 63 15.79 8.07 12.28
N ARG A 64 15.72 8.43 10.99
CA ARG A 64 14.81 9.46 10.50
C ARG A 64 13.39 8.91 10.26
N PRO A 65 12.32 9.71 10.44
CA PRO A 65 10.96 9.29 10.10
C PRO A 65 10.84 8.93 8.62
N LYS A 66 10.28 7.74 8.32
CA LYS A 66 10.13 7.26 6.93
C LYS A 66 9.35 8.22 6.05
N ALA A 67 8.26 8.79 6.58
CA ALA A 67 7.41 9.70 5.84
C ALA A 67 8.13 10.99 5.45
N GLU A 68 9.01 11.52 6.29
CA GLU A 68 9.81 12.71 6.00
C GLU A 68 10.87 12.44 4.94
N VAL A 69 11.62 11.33 5.08
CA VAL A 69 12.62 10.92 4.09
C VAL A 69 12.00 10.71 2.72
N LEU A 70 10.84 10.06 2.67
CA LEU A 70 10.12 9.89 1.42
C LEU A 70 9.63 11.23 0.85
N ALA A 71 9.13 12.11 1.71
CA ALA A 71 8.62 13.42 1.29
C ALA A 71 9.71 14.30 0.64
N GLU A 72 10.93 14.30 1.18
CA GLU A 72 12.09 14.99 0.57
C GLU A 72 12.33 14.45 -0.85
N ARG A 73 12.38 13.13 -0.99
CA ARG A 73 12.59 12.46 -2.26
C ARG A 73 11.47 12.75 -3.27
N LEU A 74 10.20 12.74 -2.84
CA LEU A 74 9.06 13.04 -3.72
C LEU A 74 9.07 14.49 -4.21
N ARG A 75 9.48 15.45 -3.37
CA ARG A 75 9.63 16.86 -3.77
C ARG A 75 10.77 17.05 -4.76
N ASP A 76 11.86 16.29 -4.64
CA ASP A 76 12.99 16.34 -5.59
C ASP A 76 12.58 15.75 -6.95
N ILE A 77 11.76 14.69 -6.95
CA ILE A 77 11.20 14.08 -8.17
C ILE A 77 10.16 14.98 -8.85
N SER A 78 9.30 15.61 -8.07
CA SER A 78 8.18 16.44 -8.56
C SER A 78 8.05 17.69 -7.69
N PRO A 79 8.82 18.76 -7.96
CA PRO A 79 8.85 19.96 -7.13
C PRO A 79 7.48 20.65 -6.96
N GLY A 80 6.56 20.45 -7.91
CA GLY A 80 5.21 21.00 -7.86
C GLY A 80 4.17 20.13 -7.16
N ILE A 81 4.55 19.00 -6.57
CA ILE A 81 3.59 18.11 -5.91
C ILE A 81 3.06 18.72 -4.62
N GLY A 82 1.73 18.76 -4.47
CA GLY A 82 1.08 19.09 -3.20
C GLY A 82 1.16 17.92 -2.22
N LEU A 83 2.13 17.96 -1.29
CA LEU A 83 2.46 16.83 -0.42
C LEU A 83 2.09 17.11 1.03
N THR A 84 1.24 16.24 1.61
CA THR A 84 0.94 16.18 3.04
C THR A 84 1.63 14.98 3.67
N VAL A 85 2.27 15.17 4.82
CA VAL A 85 3.06 14.15 5.52
C VAL A 85 2.44 13.84 6.88
N GLY A 86 2.11 12.57 7.12
CA GLY A 86 1.56 12.07 8.37
C GLY A 86 2.55 11.13 9.07
N ASN A 87 2.99 11.51 10.28
CA ASN A 87 3.92 10.73 11.11
C ASN A 87 3.22 10.05 12.29
N LYS A 88 1.90 9.89 12.23
CA LYS A 88 1.13 9.28 13.33
C LYS A 88 0.84 7.81 13.07
N TYR A 89 0.77 7.06 14.15
CA TYR A 89 0.32 5.66 14.10
C TYR A 89 -1.18 5.63 13.78
N ILE A 90 -1.53 4.94 12.69
CA ILE A 90 -2.92 4.89 12.22
C ILE A 90 -3.62 3.75 12.94
N ARG A 91 -4.40 4.09 13.97
CA ARG A 91 -5.26 3.19 14.76
C ARG A 91 -6.60 3.86 15.01
N ASP A 92 -7.65 3.06 15.11
CA ASP A 92 -8.97 3.47 15.59
C ASP A 92 -9.41 4.83 14.98
N ASP A 93 -9.71 5.81 15.79
CA ASP A 93 -10.14 7.15 15.36
C ASP A 93 -9.14 7.88 14.44
N GLU A 94 -7.84 7.60 14.52
CA GLU A 94 -6.84 8.22 13.62
C GLU A 94 -7.00 7.74 12.19
N THR A 95 -7.51 6.52 11.97
CA THR A 95 -7.85 6.05 10.62
C THR A 95 -8.97 6.88 10.01
N ASP A 96 -10.03 7.13 10.76
CA ASP A 96 -11.15 7.94 10.30
C ASP A 96 -10.73 9.40 10.07
N ARG A 97 -9.99 9.99 11.01
CA ARG A 97 -9.44 11.35 10.86
C ARG A 97 -8.56 11.49 9.62
N LEU A 98 -7.74 10.48 9.32
CA LEU A 98 -6.92 10.48 8.11
C LEU A 98 -7.78 10.42 6.86
N LEU A 99 -8.76 9.51 6.80
CA LEU A 99 -9.64 9.36 5.64
C LEU A 99 -10.53 10.58 5.42
N ASP A 100 -10.90 11.30 6.49
CA ASP A 100 -11.72 12.52 6.43
C ASP A 100 -10.89 13.80 6.29
N SER A 101 -9.55 13.73 6.34
CA SER A 101 -8.67 14.90 6.29
C SER A 101 -8.65 15.62 4.94
N ALA A 102 -9.02 14.92 3.86
CA ALA A 102 -9.14 15.46 2.52
C ALA A 102 -10.01 14.55 1.64
N ARG A 103 -10.43 15.07 0.48
CA ARG A 103 -11.01 14.23 -0.56
C ARG A 103 -9.89 13.51 -1.29
N PHE A 104 -9.83 12.19 -1.16
CA PHE A 104 -8.91 11.34 -1.89
C PHE A 104 -9.58 10.69 -3.10
N ASP A 105 -8.91 10.73 -4.24
CA ASP A 105 -9.38 10.09 -5.47
C ASP A 105 -8.95 8.61 -5.53
N TYR A 106 -7.92 8.24 -4.77
CA TYR A 106 -7.47 6.85 -4.62
C TYR A 106 -6.73 6.62 -3.30
N VAL A 107 -6.88 5.42 -2.73
CA VAL A 107 -6.18 4.99 -1.50
C VAL A 107 -5.26 3.81 -1.82
N VAL A 108 -4.02 3.87 -1.37
CA VAL A 108 -3.05 2.77 -1.39
C VAL A 108 -2.82 2.29 0.04
N ASP A 109 -3.23 1.07 0.32
CA ASP A 109 -2.94 0.39 1.56
C ASP A 109 -1.71 -0.51 1.39
N ALA A 110 -0.60 -0.12 1.99
CA ALA A 110 0.64 -0.89 2.05
C ALA A 110 1.04 -1.26 3.50
N ILE A 111 0.07 -1.30 4.41
CA ILE A 111 0.26 -1.71 5.80
C ILE A 111 0.51 -3.22 5.86
N ASP A 112 1.50 -3.66 6.64
CA ASP A 112 1.84 -5.08 6.82
C ASP A 112 1.20 -5.74 8.05
N THR A 113 0.53 -4.95 8.90
CA THR A 113 -0.15 -5.42 10.12
C THR A 113 -1.67 -5.49 9.93
N LEU A 114 -2.30 -6.55 10.45
CA LEU A 114 -3.66 -6.93 10.09
C LEU A 114 -4.74 -5.94 10.59
N SER A 115 -4.64 -5.46 11.84
CA SER A 115 -5.71 -4.63 12.44
C SER A 115 -5.80 -3.25 11.82
N PRO A 116 -4.72 -2.44 11.70
CA PRO A 116 -4.80 -1.15 11.03
C PRO A 116 -5.11 -1.28 9.53
N LYS A 117 -4.60 -2.33 8.87
CA LYS A 117 -4.96 -2.64 7.48
C LYS A 117 -6.47 -2.86 7.31
N LEU A 118 -7.06 -3.66 8.20
CA LEU A 118 -8.51 -3.91 8.19
C LEU A 118 -9.31 -2.62 8.37
N ALA A 119 -8.91 -1.78 9.34
CA ALA A 119 -9.57 -0.50 9.63
C ALA A 119 -9.50 0.45 8.43
N LEU A 120 -8.32 0.59 7.81
CA LEU A 120 -8.14 1.44 6.63
C LEU A 120 -9.00 0.98 5.45
N ILE A 121 -9.00 -0.33 5.16
CA ILE A 121 -9.79 -0.89 4.06
C ILE A 121 -11.29 -0.70 4.32
N ALA A 122 -11.78 -1.06 5.51
CA ALA A 122 -13.20 -0.92 5.84
C ALA A 122 -13.64 0.55 5.82
N GLY A 123 -12.82 1.46 6.37
CA GLY A 123 -13.08 2.89 6.38
C GLY A 123 -13.12 3.51 4.99
N ALA A 124 -12.17 3.13 4.11
CA ALA A 124 -12.13 3.61 2.73
C ALA A 124 -13.34 3.11 1.91
N LEU A 125 -13.68 1.82 2.04
CA LEU A 125 -14.84 1.24 1.35
C LEU A 125 -16.16 1.84 1.85
N GLY A 126 -16.30 2.07 3.16
CA GLY A 126 -17.47 2.74 3.74
C GLY A 126 -17.69 4.17 3.23
N ARG A 127 -16.62 4.81 2.73
CA ARG A 127 -16.64 6.13 2.09
C ARG A 127 -16.68 6.09 0.56
N ASN A 128 -16.84 4.90 -0.03
CA ASN A 128 -16.77 4.67 -1.47
C ASN A 128 -15.47 5.17 -2.12
N MET A 129 -14.36 5.16 -1.41
CA MET A 129 -13.05 5.53 -1.95
C MET A 129 -12.46 4.37 -2.75
N PRO A 130 -12.00 4.61 -4.00
CA PRO A 130 -11.24 3.60 -4.74
C PRO A 130 -9.98 3.19 -3.96
N LEU A 131 -9.74 1.86 -3.87
CA LEU A 131 -8.68 1.31 -3.03
C LEU A 131 -7.90 0.22 -3.75
N VAL A 132 -6.57 0.22 -3.57
CA VAL A 132 -5.71 -0.93 -3.81
C VAL A 132 -4.98 -1.30 -2.52
N SER A 133 -4.91 -2.59 -2.23
CA SER A 133 -4.22 -3.09 -1.03
C SER A 133 -3.14 -4.09 -1.43
N SER A 134 -1.92 -3.87 -0.93
CA SER A 134 -0.83 -4.84 -1.06
C SER A 134 -0.95 -5.96 -0.05
N MET A 135 -0.83 -7.19 -0.50
CA MET A 135 -0.75 -8.35 0.37
C MET A 135 0.70 -8.62 0.80
N GLY A 136 0.95 -9.74 1.46
CA GLY A 136 2.28 -10.09 1.97
C GLY A 136 3.27 -10.42 0.84
N ALA A 137 4.38 -9.70 0.78
CA ALA A 137 5.49 -9.93 -0.16
C ALA A 137 6.62 -10.82 0.43
N GLY A 138 6.56 -11.13 1.73
CA GLY A 138 7.54 -11.99 2.39
C GLY A 138 7.45 -13.45 1.97
N ALA A 139 8.57 -14.18 2.05
CA ALA A 139 8.75 -15.57 1.63
C ALA A 139 8.40 -15.84 0.16
N LYS A 140 8.51 -14.83 -0.68
CA LYS A 140 8.29 -14.88 -2.12
C LYS A 140 9.57 -14.48 -2.84
N THR A 141 9.83 -15.09 -3.98
CA THR A 141 11.04 -14.86 -4.78
C THR A 141 10.77 -14.77 -6.29
N ASP A 142 9.62 -15.27 -6.74
CA ASP A 142 9.28 -15.32 -8.17
C ASP A 142 8.52 -14.04 -8.61
N PRO A 143 9.15 -13.13 -9.36
CA PRO A 143 8.53 -11.89 -9.79
C PRO A 143 7.42 -12.10 -10.83
N VAL A 144 7.43 -13.22 -11.57
CA VAL A 144 6.44 -13.52 -12.61
C VAL A 144 5.09 -13.91 -12.00
N ARG A 145 5.07 -14.31 -10.74
CA ARG A 145 3.85 -14.70 -10.02
C ARG A 145 3.13 -13.54 -9.32
N LEU A 146 3.49 -12.31 -9.63
CA LEU A 146 2.71 -11.15 -9.18
C LEU A 146 1.36 -11.12 -9.90
N GLU A 147 0.29 -11.00 -9.12
CA GLU A 147 -1.07 -10.89 -9.63
C GLU A 147 -1.79 -9.68 -9.04
N ILE A 148 -2.71 -9.14 -9.83
CA ILE A 148 -3.63 -8.06 -9.43
C ILE A 148 -5.05 -8.55 -9.67
N ALA A 149 -5.79 -8.78 -8.60
CA ALA A 149 -7.17 -9.27 -8.68
C ALA A 149 -8.02 -8.68 -7.56
N ASP A 150 -9.34 -8.92 -7.60
CA ASP A 150 -10.18 -8.65 -6.43
C ASP A 150 -9.73 -9.46 -5.22
N ILE A 151 -9.86 -8.91 -4.01
CA ILE A 151 -9.45 -9.56 -2.75
C ILE A 151 -10.03 -10.97 -2.60
N SER A 152 -11.25 -11.21 -3.10
CA SER A 152 -11.91 -12.51 -3.05
C SER A 152 -11.18 -13.61 -3.83
N LYS A 153 -10.39 -13.24 -4.84
CA LYS A 153 -9.64 -14.14 -5.71
C LYS A 153 -8.21 -14.42 -5.24
N THR A 154 -7.76 -13.76 -4.17
CA THR A 154 -6.39 -13.95 -3.67
C THR A 154 -6.19 -15.35 -3.07
N HIS A 155 -5.01 -15.92 -3.29
CA HIS A 155 -4.63 -17.25 -2.80
C HIS A 155 -3.13 -17.27 -2.41
N HIS A 156 -2.67 -18.35 -1.78
CA HIS A 156 -1.28 -18.56 -1.37
C HIS A 156 -0.65 -17.40 -0.55
N CYS A 157 -1.46 -16.59 0.13
CA CYS A 157 -1.00 -15.50 1.00
C CYS A 157 -1.70 -15.55 2.36
N PRO A 158 -0.99 -15.86 3.47
CA PRO A 158 -1.58 -15.92 4.81
C PRO A 158 -2.20 -14.59 5.25
N LEU A 159 -1.56 -13.45 4.95
CA LEU A 159 -2.10 -12.13 5.27
C LEU A 159 -3.44 -11.90 4.56
N ALA A 160 -3.53 -12.21 3.26
CA ALA A 160 -4.78 -12.10 2.51
C ALA A 160 -5.87 -13.04 3.07
N HIS A 161 -5.52 -14.27 3.44
CA HIS A 161 -6.45 -15.21 4.06
C HIS A 161 -7.04 -14.66 5.36
N MET A 162 -6.18 -14.18 6.26
CA MET A 162 -6.62 -13.62 7.54
C MET A 162 -7.43 -12.34 7.35
N LEU A 163 -7.03 -11.49 6.41
CA LEU A 163 -7.75 -10.27 6.05
C LEU A 163 -9.16 -10.59 5.55
N ARG A 164 -9.31 -11.51 4.55
CA ARG A 164 -10.63 -11.95 4.06
C ARG A 164 -11.52 -12.48 5.18
N LYS A 165 -10.96 -13.31 6.07
CA LYS A 165 -11.73 -13.85 7.22
C LYS A 165 -12.29 -12.74 8.11
N ARG A 166 -11.53 -11.65 8.31
CA ARG A 166 -11.99 -10.51 9.13
C ARG A 166 -12.94 -9.59 8.37
N LEU A 167 -12.67 -9.32 7.08
CA LEU A 167 -13.56 -8.54 6.21
C LEU A 167 -14.94 -9.21 6.07
N HIS A 168 -15.00 -10.55 5.96
CA HIS A 168 -16.26 -11.28 5.90
C HIS A 168 -17.13 -11.08 7.15
N LYS A 169 -16.50 -10.93 8.34
CA LYS A 169 -17.25 -10.61 9.57
C LYS A 169 -17.88 -9.21 9.56
N LEU A 170 -17.34 -8.30 8.72
CA LEU A 170 -17.87 -6.96 8.48
C LEU A 170 -18.81 -6.91 7.27
N GLY A 171 -19.19 -8.05 6.67
CA GLY A 171 -20.00 -8.11 5.48
C GLY A 171 -19.26 -7.81 4.16
N ILE A 172 -17.95 -7.52 4.21
CA ILE A 172 -17.14 -7.17 3.04
C ILE A 172 -16.54 -8.44 2.44
N ARG A 173 -16.94 -8.80 1.21
CA ARG A 173 -16.48 -10.02 0.51
C ARG A 173 -15.63 -9.73 -0.71
N SER A 174 -15.78 -8.55 -1.31
CA SER A 174 -15.15 -8.09 -2.55
C SER A 174 -15.12 -6.56 -2.58
N GLY A 175 -14.73 -5.96 -3.69
CA GLY A 175 -14.91 -4.52 -3.92
C GLY A 175 -13.63 -3.72 -3.96
N PHE A 176 -12.45 -4.35 -3.87
CA PHE A 176 -11.18 -3.67 -4.07
C PHE A 176 -10.11 -4.59 -4.67
N ARG A 177 -9.12 -3.98 -5.31
CA ARG A 177 -8.00 -4.72 -5.90
C ARG A 177 -6.92 -5.00 -4.88
N ALA A 178 -6.43 -6.24 -4.89
CA ALA A 178 -5.29 -6.69 -4.12
C ALA A 178 -4.11 -6.98 -5.05
N VAL A 179 -2.92 -6.54 -4.67
CA VAL A 179 -1.65 -6.94 -5.28
C VAL A 179 -1.06 -8.05 -4.42
N PHE A 180 -0.86 -9.23 -4.98
CA PHE A 180 -0.39 -10.41 -4.27
C PHE A 180 0.48 -11.28 -5.18
N SER A 181 1.15 -12.30 -4.62
CA SER A 181 1.85 -13.31 -5.40
C SER A 181 1.17 -14.66 -5.23
N SER A 182 0.93 -15.35 -6.35
CA SER A 182 0.43 -16.73 -6.37
C SER A 182 1.49 -17.78 -6.05
N GLU A 183 2.73 -17.38 -5.78
CA GLU A 183 3.80 -18.29 -5.35
C GLU A 183 3.43 -18.94 -4.00
N PRO A 184 3.44 -20.27 -3.87
CA PRO A 184 3.27 -20.93 -2.59
C PRO A 184 4.38 -20.54 -1.60
N ILE A 185 4.05 -20.40 -0.32
CA ILE A 185 5.07 -20.20 0.72
C ILE A 185 5.77 -21.54 0.96
N ARG A 186 7.10 -21.53 0.93
CA ARG A 186 7.91 -22.71 1.23
C ARG A 186 7.81 -23.06 2.72
N GLU A 187 7.80 -24.34 3.04
CA GLU A 187 7.88 -24.80 4.43
C GLU A 187 9.15 -24.24 5.10
N GLY A 188 9.03 -23.80 6.35
CA GLY A 188 10.14 -23.20 7.10
C GLY A 188 10.48 -21.74 6.77
N ALA A 189 9.81 -21.11 5.79
CA ALA A 189 10.07 -19.71 5.45
C ALA A 189 9.54 -18.70 6.49
N MET A 190 8.71 -19.15 7.44
CA MET A 190 8.19 -18.34 8.53
C MET A 190 8.91 -18.73 9.84
N ILE A 191 9.64 -17.78 10.42
CA ILE A 191 10.33 -17.95 11.69
C ILE A 191 9.46 -17.27 12.77
N ALA A 192 9.10 -18.03 13.80
CA ALA A 192 8.39 -17.47 14.96
C ALA A 192 9.25 -16.38 15.61
N CYS A 193 8.63 -15.24 15.96
CA CYS A 193 9.30 -14.19 16.72
C CYS A 193 8.36 -13.62 17.78
N ASP A 194 8.92 -13.18 18.90
CA ASP A 194 8.21 -12.58 20.04
C ASP A 194 8.19 -11.04 19.97
N GLU A 195 8.15 -10.45 18.78
CA GLU A 195 8.04 -8.99 18.66
C GLU A 195 6.61 -8.52 18.95
N PRO A 196 6.41 -7.38 19.63
CA PRO A 196 5.09 -6.81 19.84
C PRO A 196 4.36 -6.61 18.50
N ASN A 197 3.17 -7.23 18.37
CA ASN A 197 2.32 -7.21 17.17
C ASN A 197 2.78 -8.04 15.96
N LYS A 198 3.89 -8.79 16.05
CA LYS A 198 4.31 -9.76 15.03
C LYS A 198 4.52 -11.14 15.66
N LYS A 199 3.77 -12.13 15.19
CA LYS A 199 3.90 -13.53 15.63
C LYS A 199 4.93 -14.33 14.82
N SER A 200 5.41 -13.79 13.70
CA SER A 200 6.42 -14.44 12.87
C SER A 200 7.17 -13.41 12.02
N ASN A 201 8.47 -13.59 11.90
CA ASN A 201 9.29 -12.89 10.93
C ASN A 201 9.41 -13.72 9.67
N VAL A 202 9.28 -13.06 8.53
CA VAL A 202 9.36 -13.67 7.21
C VAL A 202 10.48 -12.99 6.45
N GLY A 203 11.45 -13.77 5.98
CA GLY A 203 12.49 -13.26 5.11
C GLY A 203 11.90 -12.61 3.87
N THR A 204 12.45 -11.47 3.47
CA THR A 204 11.97 -10.72 2.31
C THR A 204 13.12 -10.38 1.39
N ILE A 205 13.04 -10.84 0.15
CA ILE A 205 14.01 -10.48 -0.91
C ILE A 205 13.81 -9.02 -1.33
N SER A 206 14.88 -8.36 -1.78
CA SER A 206 14.90 -6.92 -2.04
C SER A 206 13.87 -6.43 -3.06
N TYR A 207 13.71 -7.14 -4.17
CA TYR A 207 12.93 -6.68 -5.33
C TYR A 207 11.42 -6.97 -5.26
N LEU A 208 10.98 -8.00 -4.50
CA LEU A 208 9.55 -8.36 -4.48
C LEU A 208 8.67 -7.27 -3.90
N PRO A 209 8.99 -6.65 -2.74
CA PRO A 209 8.19 -5.53 -2.24
C PRO A 209 8.15 -4.34 -3.20
N ALA A 210 9.27 -4.05 -3.89
CA ALA A 210 9.31 -3.00 -4.91
C ALA A 210 8.32 -3.31 -6.06
N LEU A 211 8.31 -4.55 -6.55
CA LEU A 211 7.39 -4.99 -7.59
C LEU A 211 5.92 -4.89 -7.15
N PHE A 212 5.61 -5.22 -5.90
CA PHE A 212 4.27 -5.02 -5.32
C PHE A 212 3.90 -3.54 -5.31
N GLY A 213 4.84 -2.65 -4.95
CA GLY A 213 4.65 -1.20 -4.98
C GLY A 213 4.37 -0.68 -6.39
N ILE A 214 5.12 -1.16 -7.39
CA ILE A 214 4.90 -0.86 -8.80
C ILE A 214 3.51 -1.35 -9.25
N GLY A 215 3.12 -2.56 -8.83
CA GLY A 215 1.78 -3.10 -9.07
C GLY A 215 0.68 -2.21 -8.50
N CYS A 216 0.82 -1.75 -7.25
CA CYS A 216 -0.11 -0.80 -6.64
C CYS A 216 -0.18 0.52 -7.44
N ALA A 217 0.96 1.09 -7.82
CA ALA A 217 1.01 2.32 -8.61
C ALA A 217 0.33 2.15 -9.98
N SER A 218 0.53 1.01 -10.63
CA SER A 218 -0.15 0.68 -11.89
C SER A 218 -1.67 0.69 -11.73
N VAL A 219 -2.18 0.10 -10.65
CA VAL A 219 -3.63 0.10 -10.35
C VAL A 219 -4.14 1.52 -10.13
N VAL A 220 -3.43 2.33 -9.34
CA VAL A 220 -3.82 3.72 -9.07
C VAL A 220 -3.87 4.55 -10.35
N VAL A 221 -2.79 4.56 -11.13
CA VAL A 221 -2.70 5.37 -12.36
C VAL A 221 -3.77 4.98 -13.37
N ARG A 222 -3.93 3.67 -13.62
CA ARG A 222 -4.96 3.17 -14.53
C ARG A 222 -6.37 3.41 -14.00
N GLY A 223 -6.59 3.31 -12.69
CA GLY A 223 -7.87 3.60 -12.06
C GLY A 223 -8.27 5.07 -12.17
N LEU A 224 -7.33 5.98 -11.92
CA LEU A 224 -7.55 7.43 -12.10
C LEU A 224 -7.85 7.81 -13.56
N LEU A 225 -7.30 7.06 -14.51
CA LEU A 225 -7.53 7.25 -15.94
C LEU A 225 -8.75 6.49 -16.47
N HIS A 226 -9.51 5.81 -15.61
CA HIS A 226 -10.65 4.96 -15.98
C HIS A 226 -10.30 3.86 -16.99
N GLU A 227 -9.07 3.32 -16.94
CA GLU A 227 -8.55 2.25 -17.80
C GLU A 227 -8.63 0.86 -17.14
N LEU A 228 -9.22 0.76 -15.96
CA LEU A 228 -9.48 -0.50 -15.28
C LEU A 228 -10.97 -0.83 -15.34
N ASP A 229 -11.29 -2.11 -15.53
CA ASP A 229 -12.64 -2.57 -15.28
C ASP A 229 -13.02 -2.24 -13.83
N PRO A 230 -14.27 -1.83 -13.57
CA PRO A 230 -14.72 -1.54 -12.21
C PRO A 230 -14.45 -2.76 -11.32
N ALA A 231 -14.03 -2.51 -10.07
CA ALA A 231 -13.97 -3.58 -9.09
C ALA A 231 -15.38 -4.19 -8.94
N PRO A 232 -15.50 -5.51 -8.71
CA PRO A 232 -16.81 -6.12 -8.46
C PRO A 232 -17.54 -5.34 -7.38
N ALA A 233 -18.81 -5.03 -7.62
CA ALA A 233 -19.63 -4.34 -6.62
C ALA A 233 -19.59 -5.11 -5.30
N MET A 234 -19.55 -4.39 -4.17
CA MET A 234 -19.75 -4.99 -2.87
C MET A 234 -21.11 -5.68 -2.89
N ASN A 235 -21.13 -6.99 -2.70
CA ASN A 235 -22.36 -7.74 -2.50
C ASN A 235 -22.61 -7.80 -0.98
N PRO A 236 -23.45 -6.92 -0.41
CA PRO A 236 -23.93 -7.09 0.95
C PRO A 236 -24.91 -8.27 0.96
N LYS A 237 -24.63 -9.28 1.76
CA LYS A 237 -25.65 -10.20 2.25
C LYS A 237 -25.77 -10.01 3.73
#